data_aab61909f24ab8d5cb240f33a0e9f7bf
#
_entry.id   aab61909f24ab8d5cb240f33a0e9f7bf
#
_cell.length_a   1.000
_cell.length_b   1.000
_cell.length_c   1.000
_cell.angle_alpha   90.00
_cell.angle_beta   90.00
_cell.angle_gamma   90.00
#
_symmetry.space_group_name_H-M   'P 1'
#
loop_
_entity.id
_entity.type
_entity.pdbx_description
1 polymer ?
#
loop_
_entity_poly.entity_id
_entity_poly.type
_entity_poly.pdbx_seq_one_letter_code
_entity_poly.pdbx_strand_id
1 'polypeptide(L)'
;MGFFSTILESATPKDTSSVLGVDIGACAIKVVELQERNGVVTLVTYGEIQLGPYAGKPLGAVVHLNPKQEQEALVDVIRESAVKSRNGVFAMPLSASFISTTMINADPDDDLAAMVRVEARKIIPASLSEVTLDWAELEALSDNQAGRPVLIAAIQNSAIERFNVLMQFAGFDGAPTEIECFSTNRTISKKEHSVVMDFGAASTKMYMTHSGILSRMHRVNVGGEQVTQAISETLDIDFAEAEMIKQQTGQHDKHYAAVKQAYATVYGRSLREFRQVLDHYQSKADKKFPYISVCGGASLFPGLGSQLLDKLDIEVESIDPFKNVAYPAFMEDIMQQIGPSFVPALGAALRNFE
;
A
#
# COMPACT_ATOMS: atom_id res chain seq x y z
N MET A 1 12.47 -4.47 19.24
CA MET A 1 11.05 -4.85 19.07
C MET A 1 10.83 -5.15 17.60
N GLY A 2 10.26 -6.27 17.25
CA GLY A 2 10.02 -6.64 15.85
C GLY A 2 8.81 -5.92 15.28
N PHE A 3 8.69 -5.87 13.94
CA PHE A 3 7.55 -5.25 13.25
C PHE A 3 6.22 -5.93 13.61
N PHE A 4 6.23 -7.23 13.88
CA PHE A 4 5.04 -8.02 14.24
C PHE A 4 4.72 -7.98 15.74
N SER A 5 5.71 -7.85 16.63
CA SER A 5 5.46 -7.68 18.07
C SER A 5 4.71 -6.39 18.36
N THR A 6 4.93 -5.36 17.55
CA THR A 6 4.20 -4.09 17.65
C THR A 6 2.75 -4.18 17.14
N ILE A 7 2.43 -5.19 16.31
CA ILE A 7 1.05 -5.48 15.89
C ILE A 7 0.25 -6.15 17.02
N LEU A 8 0.93 -6.90 17.90
CA LEU A 8 0.31 -7.66 18.99
C LEU A 8 0.30 -6.92 20.34
N GLU A 9 1.12 -5.87 20.51
CA GLU A 9 1.28 -5.15 21.78
C GLU A 9 0.78 -3.69 21.75
N SER A 10 -0.34 -3.38 21.08
CA SER A 10 -0.92 -2.04 21.19
C SER A 10 -1.84 -1.87 22.41
N ALA A 11 -1.37 -2.24 23.61
CA ALA A 11 -1.98 -1.85 24.87
C ALA A 11 -1.26 -0.64 25.48
N THR A 12 -1.00 0.41 24.69
CA THR A 12 -0.69 1.72 25.25
C THR A 12 -1.97 2.41 25.67
N PRO A 13 -1.96 3.21 26.76
CA PRO A 13 -3.14 3.97 27.16
C PRO A 13 -3.61 4.79 25.96
N LYS A 14 -4.91 4.74 25.64
CA LYS A 14 -5.53 5.55 24.59
C LYS A 14 -5.33 7.02 24.92
N ASP A 15 -4.23 7.59 24.41
CA ASP A 15 -4.03 9.02 24.43
C ASP A 15 -5.00 9.62 23.39
N THR A 16 -5.74 10.64 23.77
CA THR A 16 -6.68 11.37 22.87
C THR A 16 -5.94 12.22 21.83
N SER A 17 -4.64 12.04 21.69
CA SER A 17 -3.80 12.74 20.72
C SER A 17 -4.10 12.27 19.29
N SER A 18 -4.06 13.20 18.35
CA SER A 18 -4.17 12.85 16.93
C SER A 18 -2.92 12.11 16.45
N VAL A 19 -3.10 11.30 15.40
CA VAL A 19 -2.05 10.49 14.76
C VAL A 19 -2.03 10.80 13.28
N LEU A 20 -0.83 11.08 12.75
CA LEU A 20 -0.56 11.28 11.34
C LEU A 20 -0.10 9.97 10.69
N GLY A 21 -0.80 9.51 9.68
CA GLY A 21 -0.31 8.48 8.76
C GLY A 21 0.35 9.13 7.56
N VAL A 22 1.53 8.66 7.19
CA VAL A 22 2.31 9.19 6.07
C VAL A 22 2.65 8.06 5.09
N ASP A 23 2.31 8.27 3.82
CA ASP A 23 2.69 7.41 2.70
C ASP A 23 3.58 8.20 1.73
N ILE A 24 4.81 7.74 1.55
CA ILE A 24 5.77 8.33 0.61
C ILE A 24 5.82 7.44 -0.63
N GLY A 25 4.94 7.78 -1.59
CA GLY A 25 4.85 7.09 -2.86
C GLY A 25 5.90 7.54 -3.88
N ALA A 26 5.84 6.95 -5.09
CA ALA A 26 6.81 7.25 -6.16
C ALA A 26 6.56 8.58 -6.89
N CYS A 27 5.33 9.12 -6.86
CA CYS A 27 4.97 10.39 -7.50
C CYS A 27 4.33 11.41 -6.55
N ALA A 28 3.94 11.00 -5.34
CA ALA A 28 3.29 11.87 -4.37
C ALA A 28 3.56 11.41 -2.93
N ILE A 29 3.57 12.36 -2.00
CA ILE A 29 3.46 12.09 -0.56
C ILE A 29 2.02 12.36 -0.15
N LYS A 30 1.43 11.44 0.61
CA LYS A 30 0.07 11.53 1.15
C LYS A 30 0.09 11.46 2.66
N VAL A 31 -0.77 12.27 3.28
CA VAL A 31 -0.90 12.33 4.72
C VAL A 31 -2.38 12.27 5.12
N VAL A 32 -2.65 11.59 6.23
CA VAL A 32 -3.98 11.54 6.85
C VAL A 32 -3.81 11.71 8.36
N GLU A 33 -4.42 12.71 8.96
CA GLU A 33 -4.43 12.89 10.41
C GLU A 33 -5.79 12.46 10.97
N LEU A 34 -5.75 11.52 11.91
CA LEU A 34 -6.93 10.99 12.61
C LEU A 34 -6.87 11.32 14.09
N GLN A 35 -8.03 11.41 14.73
CA GLN A 35 -8.18 11.56 16.17
C GLN A 35 -9.36 10.71 16.66
N GLU A 36 -9.20 10.02 17.77
CA GLU A 36 -10.33 9.38 18.45
C GLU A 36 -11.06 10.41 19.34
N ARG A 37 -12.38 10.50 19.17
CA ARG A 37 -13.27 11.32 20.01
C ARG A 37 -14.46 10.48 20.46
N ASN A 38 -14.57 10.27 21.76
CA ASN A 38 -15.67 9.47 22.33
C ASN A 38 -15.84 8.06 21.72
N GLY A 39 -14.73 7.39 21.42
CA GLY A 39 -14.74 6.07 20.80
C GLY A 39 -14.99 6.07 19.29
N VAL A 40 -15.00 7.24 18.66
CA VAL A 40 -15.18 7.38 17.20
C VAL A 40 -13.90 7.96 16.59
N VAL A 41 -13.32 7.24 15.64
CA VAL A 41 -12.17 7.74 14.87
C VAL A 41 -12.68 8.80 13.88
N THR A 42 -12.08 9.98 13.93
CA THR A 42 -12.51 11.16 13.16
C THR A 42 -11.35 11.69 12.32
N LEU A 43 -11.62 12.03 11.07
CA LEU A 43 -10.68 12.71 10.18
C LEU A 43 -10.43 14.14 10.67
N VAL A 44 -9.18 14.49 10.94
CA VAL A 44 -8.75 15.85 11.30
C VAL A 44 -8.35 16.62 10.06
N THR A 45 -7.45 16.05 9.27
CA THR A 45 -7.02 16.62 7.98
C THR A 45 -6.41 15.54 7.09
N TYR A 46 -6.27 15.85 5.82
CA TYR A 46 -5.57 15.03 4.84
C TYR A 46 -4.90 15.94 3.80
N GLY A 47 -3.93 15.39 3.07
CA GLY A 47 -3.29 16.13 2.00
C GLY A 47 -2.43 15.26 1.11
N GLU A 48 -2.17 15.78 -0.07
CA GLU A 48 -1.28 15.19 -1.06
C GLU A 48 -0.38 16.26 -1.66
N ILE A 49 0.90 15.92 -1.85
CA ILE A 49 1.81 16.75 -2.61
C ILE A 49 2.48 15.91 -3.70
N GLN A 50 2.47 16.45 -4.91
CA GLN A 50 3.09 15.80 -6.07
C GLN A 50 4.60 16.03 -6.08
N LEU A 51 5.39 14.97 -6.29
CA LEU A 51 6.85 15.00 -6.20
C LEU A 51 7.53 15.46 -7.49
N GLY A 52 6.85 15.36 -8.63
CA GLY A 52 7.38 15.77 -9.93
C GLY A 52 8.02 17.18 -9.91
N PRO A 53 7.32 18.22 -9.42
CA PRO A 53 7.84 19.60 -9.37
C PRO A 53 9.16 19.75 -8.62
N TYR A 54 9.40 18.99 -7.54
CA TYR A 54 10.66 19.01 -6.78
C TYR A 54 11.85 18.48 -7.58
N ALA A 55 11.59 17.66 -8.61
CA ALA A 55 12.59 17.13 -9.54
C ALA A 55 12.58 17.83 -10.90
N GLY A 56 11.83 18.92 -11.07
CA GLY A 56 11.65 19.60 -12.37
C GLY A 56 10.91 18.74 -13.39
N LYS A 57 10.02 17.85 -12.94
CA LYS A 57 9.20 16.95 -13.76
C LYS A 57 7.71 17.35 -13.66
N PRO A 58 6.87 16.95 -14.62
CA PRO A 58 5.43 17.19 -14.55
C PRO A 58 4.76 16.42 -13.39
N LEU A 59 3.51 16.81 -13.08
CA LEU A 59 2.65 16.08 -12.14
C LEU A 59 2.44 14.64 -12.63
N GLY A 60 2.33 13.69 -11.71
CA GLY A 60 2.14 12.27 -12.01
C GLY A 60 3.41 11.51 -12.40
N ALA A 61 4.51 12.21 -12.68
CA ALA A 61 5.79 11.57 -13.01
C ALA A 61 6.40 10.87 -11.79
N VAL A 62 6.93 9.68 -12.02
CA VAL A 62 7.73 8.95 -11.03
C VAL A 62 9.09 9.60 -10.90
N VAL A 63 9.50 9.90 -9.68
CA VAL A 63 10.76 10.57 -9.41
C VAL A 63 11.53 9.90 -8.28
N HIS A 64 12.85 10.09 -8.33
CA HIS A 64 13.77 9.76 -7.25
C HIS A 64 14.35 11.07 -6.73
N LEU A 65 13.78 11.56 -5.63
CA LEU A 65 14.24 12.79 -5.00
C LEU A 65 15.56 12.55 -4.24
N ASN A 66 16.43 13.55 -4.22
CA ASN A 66 17.51 13.55 -3.28
C ASN A 66 16.99 13.84 -1.85
N PRO A 67 17.76 13.55 -0.78
CA PRO A 67 17.29 13.69 0.60
C PRO A 67 16.74 15.08 0.93
N LYS A 68 17.33 16.14 0.39
CA LYS A 68 16.88 17.52 0.64
C LYS A 68 15.52 17.79 0.00
N GLN A 69 15.33 17.38 -1.24
CA GLN A 69 14.05 17.54 -1.94
C GLN A 69 12.94 16.75 -1.27
N GLU A 70 13.25 15.54 -0.78
CA GLU A 70 12.28 14.71 -0.08
C GLU A 70 11.87 15.30 1.26
N GLN A 71 12.84 15.85 2.03
CA GLN A 71 12.56 16.58 3.27
C GLN A 71 11.69 17.82 3.01
N GLU A 72 11.99 18.58 1.97
CA GLU A 72 11.24 19.77 1.57
C GLU A 72 9.78 19.40 1.21
N ALA A 73 9.58 18.39 0.38
CA ALA A 73 8.26 17.91 0.02
C ALA A 73 7.45 17.41 1.23
N LEU A 74 8.09 16.67 2.16
CA LEU A 74 7.41 16.19 3.37
C LEU A 74 7.00 17.35 4.28
N VAL A 75 7.87 18.34 4.50
CA VAL A 75 7.53 19.52 5.31
C VAL A 75 6.43 20.34 4.65
N ASP A 76 6.47 20.48 3.34
CA ASP A 76 5.45 21.22 2.60
C ASP A 76 4.08 20.55 2.72
N VAL A 77 3.95 19.23 2.52
CA VAL A 77 2.65 18.57 2.67
C VAL A 77 2.12 18.67 4.11
N ILE A 78 2.97 18.54 5.12
CA ILE A 78 2.58 18.69 6.53
C ILE A 78 2.06 20.11 6.80
N ARG A 79 2.75 21.13 6.30
CA ARG A 79 2.38 22.54 6.46
C ARG A 79 1.09 22.87 5.72
N GLU A 80 1.01 22.54 4.43
CA GLU A 80 -0.13 22.87 3.58
C GLU A 80 -1.42 22.13 4.01
N SER A 81 -1.26 20.90 4.55
CA SER A 81 -2.40 20.16 5.13
C SER A 81 -2.75 20.60 6.55
N ALA A 82 -2.06 21.62 7.10
CA ALA A 82 -2.29 22.13 8.45
C ALA A 82 -2.27 21.04 9.55
N VAL A 83 -1.38 20.05 9.40
CA VAL A 83 -1.18 18.95 10.36
C VAL A 83 -0.79 19.50 11.72
N LYS A 84 -1.43 19.00 12.76
CA LYS A 84 -1.19 19.42 14.16
C LYS A 84 -0.53 18.33 14.99
N SER A 85 -0.70 17.07 14.61
CA SER A 85 -0.13 15.95 15.32
C SER A 85 1.39 16.00 15.36
N ARG A 86 1.96 15.51 16.47
CA ARG A 86 3.38 15.17 16.59
C ARG A 86 3.60 13.66 16.70
N ASN A 87 2.51 12.90 16.73
CA ASN A 87 2.54 11.45 16.65
C ASN A 87 2.29 11.07 15.19
N GLY A 88 3.12 10.22 14.63
CA GLY A 88 2.99 9.78 13.23
C GLY A 88 3.35 8.32 13.06
N VAL A 89 2.82 7.71 12.00
CA VAL A 89 3.20 6.39 11.51
C VAL A 89 3.55 6.51 10.04
N PHE A 90 4.75 6.06 9.68
CA PHE A 90 5.25 6.18 8.32
C PHE A 90 5.21 4.82 7.59
N ALA A 91 4.47 4.75 6.49
CA ALA A 91 4.40 3.59 5.63
C ALA A 91 5.66 3.51 4.76
N MET A 92 6.47 2.47 4.97
CA MET A 92 7.69 2.22 4.20
C MET A 92 7.36 1.49 2.90
N PRO A 93 7.93 1.90 1.77
CA PRO A 93 7.62 1.30 0.48
C PRO A 93 8.14 -0.14 0.38
N LEU A 94 7.39 -1.00 -0.29
CA LEU A 94 7.79 -2.38 -0.57
C LEU A 94 9.12 -2.50 -1.35
N SER A 95 9.51 -1.47 -2.09
CA SER A 95 10.80 -1.45 -2.80
C SER A 95 12.01 -1.53 -1.88
N ALA A 96 11.86 -1.13 -0.61
CA ALA A 96 12.88 -1.21 0.42
C ALA A 96 12.76 -2.46 1.31
N SER A 97 11.80 -3.34 1.00
CA SER A 97 11.42 -4.47 1.85
C SER A 97 11.42 -5.77 1.06
N PHE A 98 11.60 -6.87 1.76
CA PHE A 98 11.39 -8.22 1.27
C PHE A 98 10.33 -8.89 2.14
N ILE A 99 9.31 -9.47 1.52
CA ILE A 99 8.26 -10.22 2.21
C ILE A 99 8.06 -11.54 1.50
N SER A 100 8.08 -12.63 2.24
CA SER A 100 7.85 -13.97 1.71
C SER A 100 7.19 -14.85 2.75
N THR A 101 6.35 -15.75 2.28
CA THR A 101 5.80 -16.84 3.09
C THR A 101 6.53 -18.13 2.77
N THR A 102 6.98 -18.84 3.78
CA THR A 102 7.66 -20.13 3.65
C THR A 102 7.09 -21.15 4.63
N MET A 103 7.32 -22.44 4.33
CA MET A 103 6.96 -23.54 5.22
C MET A 103 8.21 -23.98 5.97
N ILE A 104 8.13 -24.05 7.30
CA ILE A 104 9.21 -24.53 8.14
C ILE A 104 8.79 -25.90 8.71
N ASN A 105 9.57 -26.93 8.41
CA ASN A 105 9.38 -28.24 9.01
C ASN A 105 9.92 -28.20 10.44
N ALA A 106 9.07 -27.87 11.39
CA ALA A 106 9.37 -27.74 12.80
C ALA A 106 8.33 -28.51 13.62
N ASP A 107 8.81 -29.25 14.61
CA ASP A 107 7.94 -29.83 15.62
C ASP A 107 7.45 -28.75 16.60
N PRO A 108 6.35 -28.96 17.35
CA PRO A 108 5.82 -27.97 18.29
C PRO A 108 6.84 -27.46 19.32
N ASP A 109 7.79 -28.30 19.72
CA ASP A 109 8.80 -28.01 20.75
C ASP A 109 10.10 -27.38 20.16
N ASP A 110 10.19 -27.24 18.84
CA ASP A 110 11.38 -26.67 18.18
C ASP A 110 11.47 -25.15 18.37
N ASP A 111 12.71 -24.64 18.42
CA ASP A 111 12.99 -23.19 18.39
C ASP A 111 12.70 -22.64 16.98
N LEU A 112 11.44 -22.27 16.74
CA LEU A 112 10.99 -21.72 15.49
C LEU A 112 11.76 -20.45 15.11
N ALA A 113 12.13 -19.59 16.07
CA ALA A 113 12.85 -18.37 15.80
C ALA A 113 14.26 -18.63 15.22
N ALA A 114 14.96 -19.64 15.74
CA ALA A 114 16.25 -20.06 15.20
C ALA A 114 16.09 -20.63 13.77
N MET A 115 15.05 -21.44 13.55
CA MET A 115 14.78 -22.04 12.24
C MET A 115 14.38 -20.98 11.19
N VAL A 116 13.57 -19.99 11.56
CA VAL A 116 13.23 -18.85 10.70
C VAL A 116 14.48 -18.09 10.26
N ARG A 117 15.43 -17.84 11.16
CA ARG A 117 16.70 -17.17 10.80
C ARG A 117 17.53 -17.97 9.79
N VAL A 118 17.54 -19.30 9.91
CA VAL A 118 18.20 -20.17 8.94
C VAL A 118 17.52 -20.12 7.59
N GLU A 119 16.18 -20.17 7.56
CA GLU A 119 15.41 -20.10 6.33
C GLU A 119 15.51 -18.71 5.67
N ALA A 120 15.45 -17.64 6.45
CA ALA A 120 15.61 -16.28 5.98
C ALA A 120 16.90 -16.06 5.20
N ARG A 121 18.03 -16.70 5.62
CA ARG A 121 19.31 -16.62 4.89
C ARG A 121 19.25 -17.20 3.48
N LYS A 122 18.34 -18.14 3.22
CA LYS A 122 18.20 -18.78 1.90
C LYS A 122 17.33 -17.97 0.93
N ILE A 123 16.34 -17.25 1.48
CA ILE A 123 15.30 -16.60 0.68
C ILE A 123 15.49 -15.08 0.53
N ILE A 124 16.13 -14.44 1.50
CA ILE A 124 16.37 -12.98 1.44
C ILE A 124 17.58 -12.71 0.54
N PRO A 125 17.43 -11.88 -0.52
CA PRO A 125 18.51 -11.60 -1.48
C PRO A 125 19.52 -10.55 -0.96
N ALA A 126 19.74 -10.50 0.36
CA ALA A 126 20.66 -9.57 1.03
C ALA A 126 21.26 -10.24 2.28
N SER A 127 22.36 -9.71 2.77
CA SER A 127 22.94 -10.17 4.04
C SER A 127 21.99 -9.86 5.21
N LEU A 128 21.80 -10.81 6.14
CA LEU A 128 21.00 -10.57 7.34
C LEU A 128 21.56 -9.44 8.24
N SER A 129 22.84 -9.08 8.09
CA SER A 129 23.43 -7.91 8.76
C SER A 129 23.01 -6.57 8.16
N GLU A 130 22.51 -6.55 6.91
CA GLU A 130 22.10 -5.36 6.18
C GLU A 130 20.59 -5.13 6.24
N VAL A 131 19.85 -6.04 6.88
CA VAL A 131 18.40 -5.96 7.01
C VAL A 131 17.95 -6.10 8.46
N THR A 132 16.85 -5.47 8.78
CA THR A 132 16.10 -5.75 10.00
C THR A 132 15.04 -6.78 9.66
N LEU A 133 15.12 -7.93 10.32
CA LEU A 133 14.28 -9.11 10.10
C LEU A 133 13.18 -9.17 11.16
N ASP A 134 11.96 -9.45 10.73
CA ASP A 134 10.84 -9.84 11.58
C ASP A 134 10.03 -10.96 10.94
N TRP A 135 9.23 -11.68 11.73
CA TRP A 135 8.46 -12.81 11.25
C TRP A 135 7.21 -13.05 12.10
N ALA A 136 6.23 -13.69 11.51
CA ALA A 136 5.04 -14.18 12.19
C ALA A 136 4.67 -15.56 11.69
N GLU A 137 4.24 -16.42 12.60
CA GLU A 137 3.60 -17.69 12.24
C GLU A 137 2.19 -17.40 11.71
N LEU A 138 1.83 -18.07 10.62
CA LEU A 138 0.53 -17.93 9.99
C LEU A 138 -0.35 -19.13 10.34
N GLU A 139 -1.66 -18.99 10.22
CA GLU A 139 -2.57 -20.13 10.22
C GLU A 139 -2.35 -20.99 8.96
N ALA A 140 -2.41 -22.30 9.10
CA ALA A 140 -2.31 -23.20 7.97
C ALA A 140 -3.50 -23.01 7.00
N LEU A 141 -3.22 -22.95 5.71
CA LEU A 141 -4.26 -22.78 4.69
C LEU A 141 -5.14 -24.03 4.51
N SER A 142 -4.65 -25.20 4.92
CA SER A 142 -5.37 -26.47 4.91
C SER A 142 -4.84 -27.41 6.01
N ASP A 143 -5.72 -28.27 6.52
CA ASP A 143 -5.40 -29.26 7.58
C ASP A 143 -4.31 -30.28 7.19
N ASN A 144 -4.07 -30.45 5.88
CA ASN A 144 -3.08 -31.40 5.33
C ASN A 144 -1.73 -30.74 5.03
N GLN A 145 -1.50 -29.50 5.41
CA GLN A 145 -0.27 -28.77 5.12
C GLN A 145 0.84 -29.22 6.07
N ALA A 146 1.87 -29.85 5.53
CA ALA A 146 3.04 -30.27 6.32
C ALA A 146 3.90 -29.05 6.68
N GLY A 147 4.27 -28.92 7.96
CA GLY A 147 5.10 -27.83 8.47
C GLY A 147 4.30 -26.60 8.94
N ARG A 148 5.01 -25.62 9.48
CA ARG A 148 4.45 -24.38 10.04
C ARG A 148 4.64 -23.24 9.03
N PRO A 149 3.56 -22.61 8.53
CA PRO A 149 3.69 -21.49 7.62
C PRO A 149 4.16 -20.24 8.36
N VAL A 150 5.17 -19.58 7.83
CA VAL A 150 5.76 -18.37 8.44
C VAL A 150 5.85 -17.27 7.41
N LEU A 151 5.35 -16.08 7.75
CA LEU A 151 5.58 -14.85 7.04
C LEU A 151 6.90 -14.25 7.53
N ILE A 152 7.84 -14.03 6.62
CA ILE A 152 9.12 -13.39 6.88
C ILE A 152 9.12 -12.03 6.21
N ALA A 153 9.44 -10.98 6.97
CA ALA A 153 9.60 -9.63 6.48
C ALA A 153 11.00 -9.13 6.81
N ALA A 154 11.64 -8.49 5.84
CA ALA A 154 12.94 -7.87 6.04
C ALA A 154 12.96 -6.49 5.38
N ILE A 155 13.53 -5.50 6.06
CA ILE A 155 13.70 -4.13 5.55
C ILE A 155 15.19 -3.81 5.54
N GLN A 156 15.66 -3.17 4.48
CA GLN A 156 17.04 -2.69 4.40
C GLN A 156 17.32 -1.67 5.50
N ASN A 157 18.40 -1.85 6.26
CA ASN A 157 18.78 -0.92 7.35
C ASN A 157 19.00 0.50 6.84
N SER A 158 19.58 0.64 5.64
CA SER A 158 19.75 1.95 4.98
C SER A 158 18.43 2.67 4.69
N ALA A 159 17.36 1.93 4.40
CA ALA A 159 16.04 2.51 4.24
C ALA A 159 15.45 2.97 5.58
N ILE A 160 15.61 2.18 6.62
CA ILE A 160 15.19 2.56 7.99
C ILE A 160 15.92 3.84 8.43
N GLU A 161 17.24 3.91 8.23
CA GLU A 161 18.05 5.11 8.56
C GLU A 161 17.56 6.33 7.79
N ARG A 162 17.33 6.19 6.47
CA ARG A 162 16.78 7.28 5.65
C ARG A 162 15.44 7.78 6.18
N PHE A 163 14.51 6.89 6.51
CA PHE A 163 13.22 7.26 7.06
C PHE A 163 13.34 7.91 8.44
N ASN A 164 14.23 7.43 9.31
CA ASN A 164 14.49 8.05 10.60
C ASN A 164 14.97 9.51 10.46
N VAL A 165 15.91 9.76 9.54
CA VAL A 165 16.38 11.13 9.25
C VAL A 165 15.25 12.02 8.73
N LEU A 166 14.41 11.46 7.83
CA LEU A 166 13.28 12.18 7.25
C LEU A 166 12.22 12.54 8.32
N MET A 167 11.87 11.57 9.17
CA MET A 167 10.94 11.76 10.29
C MET A 167 11.44 12.79 11.28
N GLN A 168 12.71 12.69 11.69
CA GLN A 168 13.34 13.64 12.61
C GLN A 168 13.32 15.06 12.04
N PHE A 169 13.62 15.22 10.74
CA PHE A 169 13.59 16.52 10.08
C PHE A 169 12.18 17.13 10.08
N ALA A 170 11.15 16.30 9.92
CA ALA A 170 9.75 16.73 9.95
C ALA A 170 9.17 16.89 11.37
N GLY A 171 9.95 16.63 12.42
CA GLY A 171 9.55 16.78 13.83
C GLY A 171 8.78 15.57 14.38
N PHE A 172 8.99 14.36 13.82
CA PHE A 172 8.41 13.08 14.25
C PHE A 172 9.49 12.11 14.74
N ASP A 173 10.40 12.60 15.61
CA ASP A 173 11.48 11.78 16.13
C ASP A 173 10.96 10.56 16.92
N GLY A 174 11.49 9.38 16.57
CA GLY A 174 11.07 8.11 17.16
C GLY A 174 9.68 7.61 16.71
N ALA A 175 9.08 8.21 15.69
CA ALA A 175 7.81 7.72 15.14
C ALA A 175 7.94 6.29 14.63
N PRO A 176 6.93 5.42 14.86
CA PRO A 176 6.95 4.07 14.33
C PRO A 176 6.85 4.05 12.80
N THR A 177 7.51 3.05 12.19
CA THR A 177 7.39 2.74 10.77
C THR A 177 6.77 1.37 10.59
N GLU A 178 6.08 1.16 9.47
CA GLU A 178 5.60 -0.15 9.07
C GLU A 178 5.67 -0.29 7.54
N ILE A 179 5.68 -1.51 7.02
CA ILE A 179 5.68 -1.71 5.57
C ILE A 179 4.28 -1.39 5.02
N GLU A 180 4.19 -0.65 3.92
CA GLU A 180 2.94 -0.16 3.31
C GLU A 180 1.86 -1.23 3.09
N CYS A 181 2.24 -2.51 2.90
CA CYS A 181 1.26 -3.58 2.74
C CYS A 181 0.45 -3.87 4.02
N PHE A 182 1.01 -3.65 5.20
CA PHE A 182 0.29 -3.82 6.46
C PHE A 182 -0.67 -2.65 6.67
N SER A 183 -0.24 -1.42 6.38
CA SER A 183 -1.11 -0.24 6.37
C SER A 183 -2.28 -0.42 5.38
N THR A 184 -1.98 -0.85 4.15
CA THR A 184 -3.01 -1.13 3.14
C THR A 184 -4.01 -2.18 3.61
N ASN A 185 -3.53 -3.28 4.18
CA ASN A 185 -4.38 -4.37 4.64
C ASN A 185 -5.31 -3.97 5.79
N ARG A 186 -4.88 -3.05 6.65
CA ARG A 186 -5.66 -2.55 7.80
C ARG A 186 -6.94 -1.84 7.40
N THR A 187 -6.94 -1.13 6.25
CA THR A 187 -8.13 -0.42 5.76
C THR A 187 -9.20 -1.34 5.17
N ILE A 188 -8.85 -2.60 4.89
CA ILE A 188 -9.72 -3.53 4.22
C ILE A 188 -10.46 -4.37 5.25
N SER A 189 -11.71 -4.72 4.95
CA SER A 189 -12.51 -5.58 5.81
C SER A 189 -11.77 -6.88 6.12
N LYS A 190 -11.66 -7.26 7.40
CA LYS A 190 -11.10 -8.52 7.90
C LYS A 190 -12.00 -9.69 7.49
N LYS A 191 -12.08 -10.00 6.21
CA LYS A 191 -12.78 -11.19 5.72
C LYS A 191 -11.82 -12.37 5.69
N GLU A 192 -12.38 -13.55 5.72
CA GLU A 192 -11.64 -14.80 5.83
C GLU A 192 -10.59 -14.96 4.75
N HIS A 193 -10.93 -14.57 3.50
CA HIS A 193 -10.00 -14.49 2.37
C HIS A 193 -10.27 -13.23 1.57
N SER A 194 -9.24 -12.44 1.30
CA SER A 194 -9.36 -11.26 0.44
C SER A 194 -8.14 -11.07 -0.45
N VAL A 195 -8.38 -10.41 -1.58
CA VAL A 195 -7.34 -9.93 -2.49
C VAL A 195 -7.47 -8.43 -2.61
N VAL A 196 -6.35 -7.74 -2.47
CA VAL A 196 -6.27 -6.31 -2.73
C VAL A 196 -5.29 -6.07 -3.84
N MET A 197 -5.67 -5.25 -4.80
CA MET A 197 -4.76 -4.77 -5.84
C MET A 197 -4.55 -3.25 -5.67
N ASP A 198 -3.31 -2.86 -5.40
CA ASP A 198 -2.88 -1.48 -5.29
C ASP A 198 -2.21 -1.03 -6.60
N PHE A 199 -2.88 -0.14 -7.31
CA PHE A 199 -2.45 0.45 -8.57
C PHE A 199 -1.73 1.78 -8.34
N GLY A 200 -0.43 1.71 -8.01
CA GLY A 200 0.41 2.88 -7.79
C GLY A 200 0.93 3.52 -9.08
N ALA A 201 1.71 4.58 -8.94
CA ALA A 201 2.30 5.29 -10.09
C ALA A 201 3.42 4.49 -10.77
N ALA A 202 4.31 3.85 -9.99
CA ALA A 202 5.47 3.11 -10.51
C ALA A 202 5.27 1.60 -10.56
N SER A 203 4.34 1.06 -9.79
CA SER A 203 4.14 -0.39 -9.66
C SER A 203 2.72 -0.73 -9.26
N THR A 204 2.31 -1.95 -9.62
CA THR A 204 1.07 -2.56 -9.14
C THR A 204 1.42 -3.71 -8.21
N LYS A 205 0.71 -3.79 -7.09
CA LYS A 205 0.93 -4.77 -6.06
C LYS A 205 -0.38 -5.54 -5.83
N MET A 206 -0.26 -6.82 -5.53
CA MET A 206 -1.37 -7.68 -5.16
C MET A 206 -1.07 -8.32 -3.80
N TYR A 207 -1.99 -8.13 -2.88
CA TYR A 207 -1.93 -8.68 -1.53
C TYR A 207 -3.02 -9.71 -1.36
N MET A 208 -2.67 -10.89 -0.91
CA MET A 208 -3.61 -11.95 -0.55
C MET A 208 -3.58 -12.14 0.95
N THR A 209 -4.74 -12.09 1.58
CA THR A 209 -4.86 -12.23 3.03
C THR A 209 -5.72 -13.42 3.41
N HIS A 210 -5.41 -14.00 4.55
CA HIS A 210 -6.20 -15.01 5.22
C HIS A 210 -6.46 -14.59 6.66
N SER A 211 -7.71 -14.58 7.09
CA SER A 211 -8.11 -14.11 8.43
C SER A 211 -7.55 -12.72 8.79
N GLY A 212 -7.45 -11.83 7.80
CA GLY A 212 -6.91 -10.48 7.96
C GLY A 212 -5.37 -10.40 8.00
N ILE A 213 -4.66 -11.53 7.92
CA ILE A 213 -3.20 -11.58 7.91
C ILE A 213 -2.68 -11.72 6.48
N LEU A 214 -1.67 -10.96 6.13
CA LEU A 214 -1.02 -11.04 4.82
C LEU A 214 -0.37 -12.43 4.66
N SER A 215 -0.88 -13.22 3.72
CA SER A 215 -0.36 -14.58 3.46
C SER A 215 0.53 -14.63 2.22
N ARG A 216 0.31 -13.75 1.25
CA ARG A 216 1.13 -13.67 0.04
C ARG A 216 1.06 -12.29 -0.58
N MET A 217 2.14 -11.92 -1.24
CA MET A 217 2.24 -10.68 -2.00
C MET A 217 2.86 -10.95 -3.37
N HIS A 218 2.42 -10.20 -4.39
CA HIS A 218 3.06 -10.16 -5.70
C HIS A 218 3.13 -8.71 -6.20
N ARG A 219 4.24 -8.31 -6.83
CA ARG A 219 4.47 -6.96 -7.32
C ARG A 219 5.01 -6.99 -8.74
N VAL A 220 4.49 -6.09 -9.58
CA VAL A 220 5.02 -5.82 -10.92
C VAL A 220 5.40 -4.35 -11.04
N ASN A 221 6.48 -4.05 -11.79
CA ASN A 221 6.95 -2.69 -12.03
C ASN A 221 6.21 -2.05 -13.21
N VAL A 222 4.88 -2.03 -13.12
CA VAL A 222 3.95 -1.40 -14.06
C VAL A 222 2.95 -0.59 -13.25
N GLY A 223 2.78 0.68 -13.60
CA GLY A 223 1.92 1.59 -12.84
C GLY A 223 1.33 2.71 -13.70
N GLY A 224 0.74 3.69 -13.02
CA GLY A 224 0.02 4.79 -13.65
C GLY A 224 0.85 5.69 -14.56
N GLU A 225 2.16 5.80 -14.33
CA GLU A 225 3.06 6.58 -15.20
C GLU A 225 3.11 6.01 -16.62
N GLN A 226 3.22 4.67 -16.75
CA GLN A 226 3.20 4.03 -18.07
C GLN A 226 1.87 4.22 -18.80
N VAL A 227 0.75 4.30 -18.04
CA VAL A 227 -0.56 4.63 -18.64
C VAL A 227 -0.55 6.05 -19.17
N THR A 228 -0.03 7.02 -18.41
CA THR A 228 0.10 8.42 -18.86
C THR A 228 0.96 8.52 -20.13
N GLN A 229 2.09 7.80 -20.15
CA GLN A 229 2.95 7.74 -21.33
C GLN A 229 2.23 7.16 -22.55
N ALA A 230 1.47 6.07 -22.37
CA ALA A 230 0.68 5.46 -23.46
C ALA A 230 -0.43 6.39 -24.00
N ILE A 231 -1.05 7.18 -23.12
CA ILE A 231 -2.02 8.21 -23.53
C ILE A 231 -1.33 9.32 -24.31
N SER A 232 -0.20 9.83 -23.83
CA SER A 232 0.62 10.85 -24.49
C SER A 232 1.00 10.43 -25.91
N GLU A 233 1.48 9.20 -26.10
CA GLU A 233 1.83 8.63 -27.40
C GLU A 233 0.62 8.43 -28.31
N THR A 234 -0.51 7.97 -27.74
CA THR A 234 -1.72 7.69 -28.52
C THR A 234 -2.40 8.95 -29.04
N LEU A 235 -2.38 10.02 -28.25
CA LEU A 235 -3.05 11.28 -28.55
C LEU A 235 -2.10 12.33 -29.15
N ASP A 236 -0.81 12.04 -29.23
CA ASP A 236 0.26 12.97 -29.66
C ASP A 236 0.23 14.29 -28.87
N ILE A 237 0.18 14.18 -27.53
CA ILE A 237 0.15 15.29 -26.57
C ILE A 237 1.29 15.14 -25.56
N ASP A 238 1.61 16.20 -24.83
CA ASP A 238 2.62 16.13 -23.80
C ASP A 238 2.16 15.31 -22.57
N PHE A 239 3.14 14.93 -21.74
CA PHE A 239 2.90 14.09 -20.56
C PHE A 239 1.96 14.78 -19.54
N ALA A 240 2.06 16.10 -19.35
CA ALA A 240 1.24 16.81 -18.39
C ALA A 240 -0.23 16.86 -18.82
N GLU A 241 -0.49 17.06 -20.10
CA GLU A 241 -1.84 17.01 -20.68
C GLU A 241 -2.39 15.59 -20.63
N ALA A 242 -1.57 14.57 -20.94
CA ALA A 242 -1.96 13.17 -20.83
C ALA A 242 -2.32 12.76 -19.39
N GLU A 243 -1.57 13.23 -18.38
CA GLU A 243 -1.85 12.99 -16.97
C GLU A 243 -3.18 13.62 -16.56
N MET A 244 -3.44 14.86 -16.98
CA MET A 244 -4.69 15.54 -16.71
C MET A 244 -5.88 14.78 -17.34
N ILE A 245 -5.76 14.35 -18.60
CA ILE A 245 -6.77 13.52 -19.26
C ILE A 245 -7.01 12.22 -18.50
N LYS A 246 -5.94 11.51 -18.10
CA LYS A 246 -6.05 10.27 -17.33
C LYS A 246 -6.85 10.46 -16.04
N GLN A 247 -6.57 11.53 -15.30
CA GLN A 247 -7.23 11.81 -14.01
C GLN A 247 -8.68 12.26 -14.14
N GLN A 248 -9.00 13.00 -15.20
CA GLN A 248 -10.33 13.64 -15.37
C GLN A 248 -11.30 12.81 -16.22
N THR A 249 -10.82 11.78 -16.92
CA THR A 249 -11.67 11.01 -17.85
C THR A 249 -12.74 10.20 -17.14
N GLY A 250 -13.99 10.64 -17.28
CA GLY A 250 -15.20 9.89 -16.90
C GLY A 250 -15.71 8.96 -18.02
N GLN A 251 -16.71 8.12 -17.72
CA GLN A 251 -17.25 7.12 -18.66
C GLN A 251 -17.82 7.70 -19.96
N HIS A 252 -18.28 8.97 -19.92
CA HIS A 252 -18.90 9.65 -21.07
C HIS A 252 -17.95 10.68 -21.73
N ASP A 253 -16.69 10.72 -21.28
CA ASP A 253 -15.70 11.62 -21.86
C ASP A 253 -15.26 11.16 -23.25
N LYS A 254 -14.94 12.12 -24.12
CA LYS A 254 -14.45 11.86 -25.48
C LYS A 254 -13.14 11.05 -25.51
N HIS A 255 -12.33 11.14 -24.48
CA HIS A 255 -11.06 10.44 -24.35
C HIS A 255 -11.18 9.06 -23.67
N TYR A 256 -12.38 8.69 -23.17
CA TYR A 256 -12.57 7.43 -22.44
C TYR A 256 -12.05 6.19 -23.20
N ALA A 257 -12.32 6.10 -24.49
CA ALA A 257 -11.87 4.96 -25.29
C ALA A 257 -10.34 4.88 -25.38
N ALA A 258 -9.66 6.01 -25.56
CA ALA A 258 -8.20 6.09 -25.62
C ALA A 258 -7.57 5.74 -24.26
N VAL A 259 -8.09 6.29 -23.17
CA VAL A 259 -7.63 5.99 -21.81
C VAL A 259 -7.87 4.51 -21.48
N LYS A 260 -9.05 3.96 -21.79
CA LYS A 260 -9.36 2.53 -21.60
C LYS A 260 -8.39 1.64 -22.35
N GLN A 261 -8.05 1.98 -23.59
CA GLN A 261 -7.10 1.23 -24.40
C GLN A 261 -5.68 1.32 -23.83
N ALA A 262 -5.24 2.48 -23.33
CA ALA A 262 -3.96 2.66 -22.66
C ALA A 262 -3.84 1.74 -21.42
N TYR A 263 -4.86 1.71 -20.57
CA TYR A 263 -4.92 0.80 -19.42
C TYR A 263 -4.83 -0.67 -19.85
N ALA A 264 -5.61 -1.08 -20.87
CA ALA A 264 -5.60 -2.46 -21.37
C ALA A 264 -4.22 -2.86 -21.93
N THR A 265 -3.55 -1.95 -22.64
CA THR A 265 -2.22 -2.17 -23.20
C THR A 265 -1.17 -2.32 -22.12
N VAL A 266 -1.13 -1.38 -21.19
CA VAL A 266 -0.11 -1.29 -20.14
C VAL A 266 -0.25 -2.44 -19.12
N TYR A 267 -1.46 -2.73 -18.67
CA TYR A 267 -1.68 -3.77 -17.66
C TYR A 267 -1.89 -5.17 -18.22
N GLY A 268 -2.09 -5.33 -19.52
CA GLY A 268 -2.47 -6.61 -20.12
C GLY A 268 -1.54 -7.79 -19.80
N ARG A 269 -0.21 -7.56 -19.77
CA ARG A 269 0.77 -8.59 -19.37
C ARG A 269 0.72 -8.85 -17.88
N SER A 270 0.71 -7.80 -17.09
CA SER A 270 0.71 -7.87 -15.61
C SER A 270 -0.54 -8.57 -15.07
N LEU A 271 -1.70 -8.32 -15.66
CA LEU A 271 -2.95 -8.99 -15.27
C LEU A 271 -2.91 -10.50 -15.57
N ARG A 272 -2.25 -10.95 -16.66
CA ARG A 272 -2.04 -12.39 -16.88
C ARG A 272 -1.13 -13.01 -15.84
N GLU A 273 -0.08 -12.29 -15.42
CA GLU A 273 0.82 -12.73 -14.35
C GLU A 273 0.08 -12.82 -13.01
N PHE A 274 -0.70 -11.81 -12.64
CA PHE A 274 -1.55 -11.83 -11.44
C PHE A 274 -2.56 -12.98 -11.48
N ARG A 275 -3.19 -13.26 -12.63
CA ARG A 275 -4.09 -14.40 -12.79
C ARG A 275 -3.40 -15.72 -12.45
N GLN A 276 -2.20 -15.96 -12.99
CA GLN A 276 -1.43 -17.18 -12.67
C GLN A 276 -1.13 -17.32 -11.18
N VAL A 277 -0.78 -16.21 -10.52
CA VAL A 277 -0.51 -16.21 -9.07
C VAL A 277 -1.78 -16.49 -8.28
N LEU A 278 -2.92 -15.91 -8.66
CA LEU A 278 -4.22 -16.16 -8.04
C LEU A 278 -4.67 -17.61 -8.20
N ASP A 279 -4.61 -18.15 -9.42
CA ASP A 279 -5.00 -19.52 -9.73
C ASP A 279 -4.15 -20.53 -8.92
N HIS A 280 -2.84 -20.29 -8.84
CA HIS A 280 -1.94 -21.12 -8.04
C HIS A 280 -2.27 -21.08 -6.54
N TYR A 281 -2.56 -19.89 -6.00
CA TYR A 281 -2.91 -19.74 -4.59
C TYR A 281 -4.27 -20.40 -4.27
N GLN A 282 -5.30 -20.16 -5.10
CA GLN A 282 -6.62 -20.73 -4.93
C GLN A 282 -6.60 -22.27 -5.01
N SER A 283 -5.79 -22.82 -5.93
CA SER A 283 -5.60 -24.27 -6.05
C SER A 283 -4.95 -24.89 -4.81
N LYS A 284 -3.99 -24.20 -4.17
CA LYS A 284 -3.35 -24.68 -2.93
C LYS A 284 -4.23 -24.55 -1.70
N ALA A 285 -4.99 -23.47 -1.61
CA ALA A 285 -5.84 -23.18 -0.48
C ALA A 285 -7.20 -23.92 -0.56
N ASP A 286 -7.51 -24.52 -1.70
CA ASP A 286 -8.84 -25.07 -2.05
C ASP A 286 -9.99 -24.08 -1.76
N LYS A 287 -9.73 -22.80 -1.98
CA LYS A 287 -10.65 -21.69 -1.71
C LYS A 287 -10.57 -20.67 -2.84
N LYS A 288 -11.71 -20.10 -3.21
CA LYS A 288 -11.81 -19.03 -4.20
C LYS A 288 -11.93 -17.67 -3.52
N PHE A 289 -11.34 -16.65 -4.12
CA PHE A 289 -11.57 -15.27 -3.71
C PHE A 289 -12.92 -14.81 -4.27
N PRO A 290 -13.83 -14.29 -3.43
CA PRO A 290 -15.14 -13.84 -3.88
C PRO A 290 -15.07 -12.54 -4.69
N TYR A 291 -14.12 -11.68 -4.41
CA TYR A 291 -13.90 -10.41 -5.08
C TYR A 291 -12.44 -9.92 -4.88
N ILE A 292 -12.07 -8.93 -5.69
CA ILE A 292 -10.83 -8.17 -5.59
C ILE A 292 -11.17 -6.75 -5.18
N SER A 293 -10.60 -6.28 -4.08
CA SER A 293 -10.64 -4.87 -3.70
C SER A 293 -9.53 -4.09 -4.42
N VAL A 294 -9.82 -2.90 -4.90
CA VAL A 294 -8.85 -2.07 -5.63
C VAL A 294 -8.56 -0.77 -4.91
N CYS A 295 -7.28 -0.35 -4.91
CA CYS A 295 -6.83 0.92 -4.36
C CYS A 295 -5.65 1.48 -5.16
N GLY A 296 -5.13 2.64 -4.72
CA GLY A 296 -4.06 3.37 -5.41
C GLY A 296 -4.59 4.38 -6.42
N GLY A 297 -3.76 5.36 -6.79
CA GLY A 297 -4.18 6.47 -7.65
C GLY A 297 -4.64 6.06 -9.05
N ALA A 298 -4.01 5.03 -9.64
CA ALA A 298 -4.42 4.55 -10.96
C ALA A 298 -5.71 3.70 -10.93
N SER A 299 -6.21 3.30 -9.75
CA SER A 299 -7.51 2.61 -9.62
C SER A 299 -8.72 3.51 -9.83
N LEU A 300 -8.53 4.81 -9.80
CA LEU A 300 -9.62 5.80 -9.92
C LEU A 300 -10.23 5.88 -11.33
N PHE A 301 -9.61 5.26 -12.33
CA PHE A 301 -10.17 5.19 -13.67
C PHE A 301 -11.44 4.31 -13.71
N PRO A 302 -12.61 4.84 -14.13
CA PRO A 302 -13.89 4.13 -14.06
C PRO A 302 -13.95 2.83 -14.89
N GLY A 303 -13.06 2.69 -15.88
CA GLY A 303 -12.99 1.50 -16.74
C GLY A 303 -12.15 0.36 -16.20
N LEU A 304 -11.40 0.56 -15.10
CA LEU A 304 -10.47 -0.45 -14.59
C LEU A 304 -11.20 -1.69 -14.09
N GLY A 305 -12.27 -1.54 -13.30
CA GLY A 305 -13.02 -2.66 -12.73
C GLY A 305 -13.49 -3.67 -13.80
N SER A 306 -14.05 -3.18 -14.92
CA SER A 306 -14.47 -4.03 -16.02
C SER A 306 -13.30 -4.78 -16.68
N GLN A 307 -12.13 -4.15 -16.81
CA GLN A 307 -10.94 -4.80 -17.37
C GLN A 307 -10.38 -5.87 -16.43
N LEU A 308 -10.44 -5.64 -15.11
CA LEU A 308 -10.02 -6.64 -14.13
C LEU A 308 -10.93 -7.85 -14.15
N LEU A 309 -12.26 -7.66 -14.17
CA LEU A 309 -13.24 -8.73 -14.27
C LEU A 309 -12.99 -9.58 -15.55
N ASP A 310 -12.82 -8.93 -16.70
CA ASP A 310 -12.54 -9.61 -17.98
C ASP A 310 -11.26 -10.45 -17.96
N LYS A 311 -10.24 -10.03 -17.23
CA LYS A 311 -8.92 -10.67 -17.22
C LYS A 311 -8.72 -11.65 -16.08
N LEU A 312 -9.28 -11.35 -14.90
CA LEU A 312 -9.08 -12.14 -13.69
C LEU A 312 -10.25 -13.07 -13.39
N ASP A 313 -11.42 -12.87 -14.01
CA ASP A 313 -12.65 -13.66 -13.80
C ASP A 313 -13.03 -13.71 -12.30
N ILE A 314 -12.85 -12.57 -11.62
CA ILE A 314 -13.20 -12.36 -10.22
C ILE A 314 -13.86 -10.98 -10.13
N GLU A 315 -14.97 -10.89 -9.41
CA GLU A 315 -15.68 -9.61 -9.17
C GLU A 315 -14.77 -8.57 -8.53
N VAL A 316 -14.97 -7.32 -8.92
CA VAL A 316 -14.19 -6.18 -8.41
C VAL A 316 -15.06 -5.34 -7.49
N GLU A 317 -14.62 -5.20 -6.25
CA GLU A 317 -15.27 -4.36 -5.25
C GLU A 317 -14.51 -3.03 -5.14
N SER A 318 -15.22 -1.92 -5.28
CA SER A 318 -14.67 -0.62 -4.90
C SER A 318 -14.62 -0.53 -3.37
N ILE A 319 -13.47 -0.18 -2.83
CA ILE A 319 -13.35 0.03 -1.39
C ILE A 319 -13.73 1.47 -1.03
N ASP A 320 -14.43 1.61 0.08
CA ASP A 320 -14.56 2.86 0.81
C ASP A 320 -13.62 2.81 2.03
N PRO A 321 -12.37 3.32 1.91
CA PRO A 321 -11.40 3.20 2.98
C PRO A 321 -11.78 4.03 4.21
N PHE A 322 -12.56 5.10 4.04
CA PHE A 322 -12.99 5.97 5.13
C PHE A 322 -14.32 5.54 5.79
N LYS A 323 -14.89 4.40 5.40
CA LYS A 323 -16.18 3.89 5.92
C LYS A 323 -16.31 3.91 7.45
N ASN A 324 -15.20 3.64 8.17
CA ASN A 324 -15.18 3.61 9.63
C ASN A 324 -14.55 4.86 10.26
N VAL A 325 -14.37 5.93 9.49
CA VAL A 325 -13.82 7.21 9.93
C VAL A 325 -14.89 8.29 9.78
N ALA A 326 -15.19 8.99 10.85
CA ALA A 326 -16.15 10.09 10.82
C ALA A 326 -15.52 11.33 10.17
N TYR A 327 -16.24 11.97 9.27
CA TYR A 327 -15.90 13.25 8.64
C TYR A 327 -17.16 14.07 8.32
N PRO A 328 -17.06 15.39 8.07
CA PRO A 328 -18.21 16.22 7.72
C PRO A 328 -18.93 15.72 6.45
N ALA A 329 -20.25 15.66 6.46
CA ALA A 329 -21.06 15.11 5.35
C ALA A 329 -20.79 15.77 3.99
N PHE A 330 -20.41 17.06 3.96
CA PHE A 330 -20.08 17.75 2.70
C PHE A 330 -18.79 17.22 2.02
N MET A 331 -18.01 16.41 2.71
CA MET A 331 -16.79 15.78 2.17
C MET A 331 -17.06 14.41 1.53
N GLU A 332 -18.26 13.87 1.64
CA GLU A 332 -18.60 12.51 1.18
C GLU A 332 -18.16 12.25 -0.26
N ASP A 333 -18.57 13.13 -1.20
CA ASP A 333 -18.22 12.98 -2.62
C ASP A 333 -16.71 13.00 -2.87
N ILE A 334 -15.99 13.86 -2.12
CA ILE A 334 -14.53 13.97 -2.23
C ILE A 334 -13.86 12.69 -1.67
N MET A 335 -14.29 12.21 -0.50
CA MET A 335 -13.72 11.02 0.12
C MET A 335 -13.94 9.77 -0.74
N GLN A 336 -15.09 9.64 -1.38
CA GLN A 336 -15.36 8.58 -2.34
C GLN A 336 -14.45 8.66 -3.57
N GLN A 337 -14.20 9.87 -4.08
CA GLN A 337 -13.36 10.06 -5.27
C GLN A 337 -11.88 9.81 -5.01
N ILE A 338 -11.32 10.33 -3.92
CA ILE A 338 -9.87 10.26 -3.65
C ILE A 338 -9.49 9.13 -2.70
N GLY A 339 -10.42 8.64 -1.89
CA GLY A 339 -10.19 7.68 -0.80
C GLY A 339 -9.31 6.49 -1.19
N PRO A 340 -9.59 5.80 -2.31
CA PRO A 340 -8.75 4.67 -2.73
C PRO A 340 -7.27 5.01 -2.90
N SER A 341 -6.92 6.25 -3.21
CA SER A 341 -5.52 6.68 -3.34
C SER A 341 -4.83 6.96 -2.00
N PHE A 342 -5.58 7.10 -0.90
CA PHE A 342 -5.08 7.38 0.45
C PHE A 342 -4.97 6.15 1.36
N VAL A 343 -5.27 4.96 0.84
CA VAL A 343 -5.33 3.72 1.63
C VAL A 343 -4.07 3.47 2.48
N PRO A 344 -2.82 3.57 1.97
CA PRO A 344 -1.65 3.34 2.82
C PRO A 344 -1.51 4.39 3.94
N ALA A 345 -1.72 5.68 3.63
CA ALA A 345 -1.62 6.74 4.63
C ALA A 345 -2.71 6.63 5.71
N LEU A 346 -3.95 6.34 5.29
CA LEU A 346 -5.06 6.10 6.21
C LEU A 346 -4.78 4.89 7.11
N GLY A 347 -4.34 3.77 6.52
CA GLY A 347 -4.02 2.56 7.25
C GLY A 347 -2.88 2.75 8.25
N ALA A 348 -1.87 3.55 7.90
CA ALA A 348 -0.81 3.93 8.81
C ALA A 348 -1.35 4.72 10.02
N ALA A 349 -2.23 5.71 9.77
CA ALA A 349 -2.87 6.47 10.85
C ALA A 349 -3.75 5.60 11.76
N LEU A 350 -4.48 4.62 11.18
CA LEU A 350 -5.38 3.73 11.92
C LEU A 350 -4.65 2.79 12.89
N ARG A 351 -3.35 2.56 12.70
CA ARG A 351 -2.55 1.66 13.55
C ARG A 351 -2.69 1.92 15.05
N ASN A 352 -2.83 3.16 15.46
CA ASN A 352 -2.90 3.53 16.88
C ASN A 352 -4.32 3.42 17.46
N PHE A 353 -5.31 3.05 16.64
CA PHE A 353 -6.72 2.94 17.05
C PHE A 353 -7.24 1.48 17.01
N GLU A 354 -6.37 0.50 16.74
CA GLU A 354 -6.66 -0.94 16.79
C GLU A 354 -6.65 -1.54 18.20
#